data_f2e21bbf161cecd49d58216ff51e2c68
#
_entry.id   f2e21bbf161cecd49d58216ff51e2c68
#
_cell.length_a   1.000
_cell.length_b   1.000
_cell.length_c   1.000
_cell.angle_alpha   90.00
_cell.angle_beta   90.00
_cell.angle_gamma   90.00
#
_symmetry.space_group_name_H-M   'P 1'
#
loop_
_entity.id
_entity.type
_entity.pdbx_description
1 polymer ?
#
loop_
_entity_poly.entity_id
_entity_poly.type
_entity_poly.pdbx_seq_one_letter_code
_entity_poly.pdbx_strand_id
1 'polypeptide(L)'
;MRKIFIIFIALLISLNTAVANEKFEFRYNIHKNLPKKWVTEFKNIMDVLQEVLPIQNNMNDYLKSPGMDIYAWKSTKNPFPEVKNNMKGSCICGDGSTRWMQIEIPSKELAKKYIHRYSVIAHEYFHVYQISLSENKLSDRDSPKWLTEGEAKVFEEMYVKQYYGKDSLKNDLQRKEMWSKKVLKEPSLYEKHKTSNKRGMDGNYTGSAFMVLVLVNELKKNSISEQQAFQLVFKDFWIERSKHRKWEKAFEQTFGMSHDEFYERLSMYKRKDFKKILPSKTLKIQDIFS
;
A
#
# COMPACT_ATOMS: atom_id res chain seq x y z
N MET A 1 18.04 -24.31 74.16
CA MET A 1 18.48 -24.65 72.84
C MET A 1 17.57 -23.90 71.80
N ARG A 2 18.07 -22.80 71.25
CA ARG A 2 17.32 -22.03 70.22
C ARG A 2 17.74 -22.55 68.83
N LYS A 3 16.79 -23.09 68.05
CA LYS A 3 16.99 -23.47 66.65
C LYS A 3 16.86 -22.25 65.77
N ILE A 4 17.96 -21.86 65.13
CA ILE A 4 18.02 -20.81 64.12
C ILE A 4 17.55 -21.43 62.82
N PHE A 5 16.41 -20.97 62.27
CA PHE A 5 15.93 -21.28 60.94
C PHE A 5 16.60 -20.34 59.95
N ILE A 6 17.48 -20.81 59.12
CA ILE A 6 18.06 -20.07 58.01
C ILE A 6 17.12 -20.23 56.80
N ILE A 7 16.44 -19.16 56.46
CA ILE A 7 15.61 -19.09 55.25
C ILE A 7 16.52 -18.67 54.07
N PHE A 8 16.78 -19.63 53.16
CA PHE A 8 17.41 -19.32 51.87
C PHE A 8 16.35 -18.72 50.95
N ILE A 9 16.41 -17.39 50.73
CA ILE A 9 15.66 -16.72 49.70
C ILE A 9 16.46 -16.88 48.39
N ALA A 10 16.06 -17.80 47.53
CA ALA A 10 16.58 -17.89 46.18
C ALA A 10 15.98 -16.74 45.34
N LEU A 11 16.78 -15.71 45.09
CA LEU A 11 16.45 -14.63 44.18
C LEU A 11 16.54 -15.16 42.76
N LEU A 12 15.41 -15.58 42.21
CA LEU A 12 15.27 -15.86 40.77
C LEU A 12 15.28 -14.51 40.02
N ILE A 13 16.47 -14.10 39.61
CA ILE A 13 16.64 -13.02 38.62
C ILE A 13 16.21 -13.62 37.27
N SER A 14 14.95 -13.43 36.90
CA SER A 14 14.51 -13.66 35.54
C SER A 14 15.22 -12.62 34.65
N LEU A 15 16.29 -13.02 34.02
CA LEU A 15 16.86 -12.32 32.89
C LEU A 15 15.80 -12.34 31.74
N ASN A 16 14.90 -11.37 31.77
CA ASN A 16 14.17 -11.00 30.57
C ASN A 16 15.20 -10.42 29.59
N THR A 17 15.83 -11.27 28.80
CA THR A 17 16.47 -10.85 27.56
C THR A 17 15.34 -10.34 26.68
N ALA A 18 15.09 -9.03 26.75
CA ALA A 18 14.32 -8.37 25.70
C ALA A 18 15.09 -8.65 24.41
N VAL A 19 14.59 -9.58 23.62
CA VAL A 19 15.01 -9.74 22.23
C VAL A 19 14.68 -8.38 21.62
N ALA A 20 15.70 -7.57 21.39
CA ALA A 20 15.54 -6.32 20.67
C ALA A 20 14.99 -6.72 19.30
N ASN A 21 13.72 -6.44 19.06
CA ASN A 21 13.13 -6.65 17.74
C ASN A 21 13.96 -5.84 16.75
N GLU A 22 14.72 -6.55 15.89
CA GLU A 22 15.56 -5.91 14.90
C GLU A 22 14.67 -5.00 14.03
N LYS A 23 15.10 -3.75 13.85
CA LYS A 23 14.42 -2.79 13.00
C LYS A 23 14.31 -3.38 11.60
N PHE A 24 13.13 -3.26 10.98
CA PHE A 24 12.92 -3.69 9.59
C PHE A 24 13.84 -2.88 8.65
N GLU A 25 14.59 -3.56 7.80
CA GLU A 25 15.56 -2.93 6.91
C GLU A 25 15.31 -3.27 5.45
N PHE A 26 15.47 -2.27 4.57
CA PHE A 26 15.54 -2.47 3.13
C PHE A 26 16.99 -2.62 2.66
N ARG A 27 17.27 -3.69 1.92
CA ARG A 27 18.57 -3.96 1.30
C ARG A 27 18.52 -3.63 -0.19
N TYR A 28 19.36 -2.71 -0.65
CA TYR A 28 19.29 -2.14 -1.99
C TYR A 28 20.22 -2.84 -2.98
N ASN A 29 19.66 -3.54 -3.96
CA ASN A 29 20.34 -4.13 -5.11
C ASN A 29 20.00 -3.31 -6.37
N ILE A 30 20.76 -2.24 -6.61
CA ILE A 30 20.49 -1.28 -7.69
C ILE A 30 21.46 -1.52 -8.85
N HIS A 31 20.92 -1.86 -10.03
CA HIS A 31 21.75 -2.13 -11.18
C HIS A 31 22.33 -0.84 -11.80
N LYS A 32 23.60 -0.91 -12.23
CA LYS A 32 24.36 0.22 -12.80
C LYS A 32 23.78 0.85 -14.08
N ASN A 33 22.78 0.21 -14.72
CA ASN A 33 22.11 0.76 -15.91
C ASN A 33 21.08 1.87 -15.58
N LEU A 34 20.81 2.11 -14.29
CA LEU A 34 19.98 3.23 -13.86
C LEU A 34 20.80 4.52 -13.73
N PRO A 35 20.26 5.68 -14.16
CA PRO A 35 20.98 6.96 -14.03
C PRO A 35 21.23 7.31 -12.55
N LYS A 36 22.42 7.81 -12.22
CA LYS A 36 22.80 8.23 -10.85
C LYS A 36 21.76 9.16 -10.21
N LYS A 37 21.26 10.15 -10.97
CA LYS A 37 20.23 11.08 -10.49
C LYS A 37 18.94 10.35 -10.09
N TRP A 38 18.54 9.33 -10.85
CA TRP A 38 17.36 8.53 -10.49
C TRP A 38 17.61 7.74 -9.21
N VAL A 39 18.81 7.15 -9.07
CA VAL A 39 19.19 6.39 -7.86
C VAL A 39 19.18 7.27 -6.61
N THR A 40 19.70 8.50 -6.71
CA THR A 40 19.65 9.45 -5.59
C THR A 40 18.20 9.75 -5.20
N GLU A 41 17.37 10.06 -6.18
CA GLU A 41 15.95 10.39 -5.92
C GLU A 41 15.18 9.17 -5.37
N PHE A 42 15.47 7.97 -5.88
CA PHE A 42 14.92 6.73 -5.34
C PHE A 42 15.18 6.57 -3.84
N LYS A 43 16.42 6.81 -3.40
CA LYS A 43 16.79 6.74 -1.98
C LYS A 43 16.07 7.81 -1.16
N ASN A 44 16.02 9.05 -1.65
CA ASN A 44 15.28 10.12 -0.98
C ASN A 44 13.79 9.78 -0.81
N ILE A 45 13.17 9.20 -1.84
CA ILE A 45 11.77 8.73 -1.76
C ILE A 45 11.63 7.67 -0.67
N MET A 46 12.51 6.68 -0.65
CA MET A 46 12.47 5.60 0.35
C MET A 46 12.68 6.12 1.77
N ASP A 47 13.57 7.09 1.96
CA ASP A 47 13.83 7.70 3.27
C ASP A 47 12.57 8.42 3.79
N VAL A 48 11.94 9.24 2.93
CA VAL A 48 10.68 9.92 3.27
C VAL A 48 9.57 8.92 3.57
N LEU A 49 9.46 7.85 2.78
CA LEU A 49 8.41 6.84 2.98
C LEU A 49 8.60 6.07 4.28
N GLN A 50 9.84 5.73 4.64
CA GLN A 50 10.15 5.06 5.91
C GLN A 50 9.88 5.95 7.12
N GLU A 51 10.02 7.27 6.99
CA GLU A 51 9.67 8.24 8.03
C GLU A 51 8.15 8.34 8.21
N VAL A 52 7.41 8.45 7.11
CA VAL A 52 5.94 8.69 7.12
C VAL A 52 5.16 7.41 7.42
N LEU A 53 5.58 6.28 6.84
CA LEU A 53 4.94 4.97 6.96
C LEU A 53 5.95 3.93 7.48
N PRO A 54 6.32 3.96 8.74
CA PRO A 54 7.27 2.98 9.27
C PRO A 54 6.70 1.57 9.16
N ILE A 55 7.51 0.66 8.62
CA ILE A 55 7.15 -0.75 8.51
C ILE A 55 7.21 -1.38 9.91
N GLN A 56 6.18 -2.16 10.27
CA GLN A 56 6.10 -2.82 11.56
C GLN A 56 7.23 -3.84 11.72
N ASN A 57 7.89 -3.86 12.88
CA ASN A 57 9.00 -4.77 13.15
C ASN A 57 8.59 -6.24 13.11
N ASN A 58 7.33 -6.56 13.48
CA ASN A 58 6.77 -7.91 13.39
C ASN A 58 6.75 -8.47 11.96
N MET A 59 6.96 -7.65 10.93
CA MET A 59 7.10 -8.15 9.56
C MET A 59 8.27 -9.13 9.44
N ASN A 60 9.30 -8.99 10.25
CA ASN A 60 10.42 -9.94 10.28
C ASN A 60 10.00 -11.34 10.75
N ASP A 61 8.92 -11.46 11.52
CA ASP A 61 8.46 -12.73 12.10
C ASP A 61 7.95 -13.71 11.03
N TYR A 62 7.46 -13.21 9.91
CA TYR A 62 6.96 -14.03 8.81
C TYR A 62 7.78 -13.95 7.52
N LEU A 63 8.90 -13.23 7.52
CA LEU A 63 9.88 -13.29 6.45
C LEU A 63 11.02 -14.26 6.82
N LYS A 64 11.51 -15.02 5.84
CA LYS A 64 12.64 -15.93 6.04
C LYS A 64 13.95 -15.19 6.34
N SER A 65 14.03 -13.94 5.94
CA SER A 65 15.18 -13.06 6.20
C SER A 65 14.67 -11.73 6.76
N PRO A 66 15.21 -11.25 7.88
CA PRO A 66 14.86 -9.94 8.40
C PRO A 66 15.02 -8.86 7.34
N GLY A 67 13.99 -8.00 7.22
CA GLY A 67 13.96 -6.97 6.19
C GLY A 67 13.60 -7.49 4.79
N MET A 68 13.76 -6.61 3.79
CA MET A 68 13.35 -6.90 2.41
C MET A 68 14.42 -6.45 1.41
N ASP A 69 14.73 -7.31 0.45
CA ASP A 69 15.58 -6.95 -0.67
C ASP A 69 14.81 -6.11 -1.70
N ILE A 70 15.46 -5.07 -2.20
CA ILE A 70 14.96 -4.25 -3.31
C ILE A 70 15.87 -4.47 -4.51
N TYR A 71 15.28 -4.86 -5.63
CA TYR A 71 15.98 -5.02 -6.91
C TYR A 71 15.48 -3.97 -7.90
N ALA A 72 16.36 -3.06 -8.31
CA ALA A 72 15.99 -1.98 -9.21
C ALA A 72 16.85 -1.95 -10.47
N TRP A 73 16.22 -1.88 -11.67
CA TRP A 73 16.91 -1.80 -12.94
C TRP A 73 16.08 -1.07 -14.02
N LYS A 74 16.79 -0.61 -15.06
CA LYS A 74 16.14 -0.13 -16.28
C LYS A 74 15.62 -1.31 -17.08
N SER A 75 14.36 -1.26 -17.52
CA SER A 75 13.67 -2.33 -18.27
C SER A 75 14.50 -2.80 -19.47
N THR A 76 15.04 -3.99 -19.30
CA THR A 76 15.84 -4.77 -20.24
C THR A 76 15.73 -6.23 -19.82
N LYS A 77 16.70 -7.07 -20.15
CA LYS A 77 16.81 -8.40 -19.54
C LYS A 77 17.09 -8.22 -18.04
N ASN A 78 16.35 -8.96 -17.18
CA ASN A 78 16.59 -8.96 -15.74
C ASN A 78 18.07 -9.25 -15.43
N PRO A 79 18.78 -8.33 -14.76
CA PRO A 79 20.19 -8.49 -14.45
C PRO A 79 20.46 -9.30 -13.16
N PHE A 80 19.41 -9.68 -12.41
CA PHE A 80 19.50 -10.35 -11.13
C PHE A 80 19.04 -11.80 -11.27
N PRO A 81 19.94 -12.80 -11.36
CA PRO A 81 19.59 -14.19 -11.58
C PRO A 81 18.81 -14.82 -10.41
N GLU A 82 18.96 -14.26 -9.20
CA GLU A 82 18.23 -14.65 -8.00
C GLU A 82 16.76 -14.23 -8.04
N VAL A 83 16.42 -13.18 -8.77
CA VAL A 83 15.04 -12.72 -8.96
C VAL A 83 14.36 -13.56 -10.03
N LYS A 84 13.84 -14.72 -9.62
CA LYS A 84 13.11 -15.65 -10.49
C LYS A 84 11.67 -15.16 -10.71
N ASN A 85 11.50 -14.09 -11.45
CA ASN A 85 10.18 -13.57 -11.75
C ASN A 85 10.02 -13.35 -13.25
N ASN A 86 8.95 -13.91 -13.82
CA ASN A 86 8.53 -13.66 -15.20
C ASN A 86 7.64 -12.42 -15.34
N MET A 87 7.30 -11.76 -14.23
CA MET A 87 6.50 -10.53 -14.28
C MET A 87 7.35 -9.36 -14.73
N LYS A 88 6.85 -8.61 -15.71
CA LYS A 88 7.44 -7.33 -16.14
C LYS A 88 6.87 -6.21 -15.28
N GLY A 89 7.68 -5.17 -15.05
CA GLY A 89 7.28 -4.02 -14.27
C GLY A 89 7.68 -4.11 -12.81
N SER A 90 7.08 -3.26 -11.98
CA SER A 90 7.33 -3.23 -10.54
C SER A 90 6.32 -4.08 -9.80
N CYS A 91 6.71 -4.64 -8.66
CA CYS A 91 5.84 -5.46 -7.80
C CYS A 91 6.48 -5.71 -6.43
N ILE A 92 5.64 -6.02 -5.45
CA ILE A 92 6.09 -6.80 -4.31
C ILE A 92 5.95 -8.27 -4.71
N CYS A 93 7.07 -8.84 -5.09
CA CYS A 93 7.14 -10.18 -5.66
C CYS A 93 7.52 -11.23 -4.61
N GLY A 94 7.38 -12.51 -4.99
CA GLY A 94 7.61 -13.64 -4.10
C GLY A 94 6.32 -14.26 -3.59
N ASP A 95 6.47 -15.20 -2.67
CA ASP A 95 5.38 -15.93 -2.03
C ASP A 95 5.57 -15.99 -0.51
N GLY A 96 4.47 -16.07 0.20
CA GLY A 96 4.46 -16.29 1.65
C GLY A 96 5.56 -15.51 2.38
N SER A 97 6.56 -16.24 2.88
CA SER A 97 7.69 -15.71 3.64
C SER A 97 8.89 -15.24 2.81
N THR A 98 8.87 -15.40 1.48
CA THR A 98 9.96 -14.96 0.59
C THR A 98 9.43 -13.82 -0.28
N ARG A 99 9.77 -12.59 0.09
CA ARG A 99 9.30 -11.40 -0.64
C ARG A 99 10.44 -10.43 -0.91
N TRP A 100 10.36 -9.76 -2.05
CA TRP A 100 11.24 -8.67 -2.44
C TRP A 100 10.47 -7.60 -3.18
N MET A 101 10.98 -6.38 -3.13
CA MET A 101 10.47 -5.28 -3.96
C MET A 101 11.23 -5.25 -5.29
N GLN A 102 10.51 -5.36 -6.38
CA GLN A 102 11.05 -5.20 -7.73
C GLN A 102 10.67 -3.83 -8.29
N ILE A 103 11.67 -3.08 -8.78
CA ILE A 103 11.47 -1.78 -9.42
C ILE A 103 12.10 -1.82 -10.82
N GLU A 104 11.30 -2.18 -11.81
CA GLU A 104 11.73 -2.18 -13.22
C GLU A 104 11.22 -0.93 -13.93
N ILE A 105 12.13 0.00 -14.28
CA ILE A 105 11.75 1.27 -14.91
C ILE A 105 11.92 1.21 -16.42
N PRO A 106 10.83 1.42 -17.20
CA PRO A 106 10.90 1.46 -18.65
C PRO A 106 11.84 2.55 -19.16
N SER A 107 12.68 2.21 -20.15
CA SER A 107 13.63 3.16 -20.77
C SER A 107 12.96 4.45 -21.26
N LYS A 108 11.72 4.34 -21.77
CA LYS A 108 10.92 5.48 -22.21
C LYS A 108 10.58 6.44 -21.08
N GLU A 109 10.32 5.93 -19.87
CA GLU A 109 9.99 6.77 -18.71
C GLU A 109 11.20 7.56 -18.22
N LEU A 110 12.37 6.95 -18.24
CA LEU A 110 13.63 7.63 -17.93
C LEU A 110 13.93 8.72 -18.97
N ALA A 111 13.82 8.39 -20.27
CA ALA A 111 14.11 9.32 -21.38
C ALA A 111 13.13 10.51 -21.40
N LYS A 112 11.82 10.26 -21.24
CA LYS A 112 10.77 11.30 -21.25
C LYS A 112 10.52 11.91 -19.89
N LYS A 113 11.23 11.49 -18.87
CA LYS A 113 11.09 11.98 -17.48
C LYS A 113 9.64 11.88 -16.95
N TYR A 114 8.91 10.81 -17.30
CA TYR A 114 7.58 10.59 -16.78
C TYR A 114 7.63 10.45 -15.26
N ILE A 115 6.64 11.05 -14.59
CA ILE A 115 6.57 11.03 -13.13
C ILE A 115 6.42 9.61 -12.56
N HIS A 116 5.80 8.72 -13.31
CA HIS A 116 5.59 7.32 -12.93
C HIS A 116 6.90 6.60 -12.54
N ARG A 117 8.05 6.94 -13.11
CA ARG A 117 9.37 6.41 -12.68
C ARG A 117 9.71 6.66 -11.21
N TYR A 118 8.98 7.55 -10.55
CA TYR A 118 9.10 7.86 -9.13
C TYR A 118 7.85 7.45 -8.34
N SER A 119 6.66 7.68 -8.89
CA SER A 119 5.42 7.34 -8.19
C SER A 119 5.29 5.84 -7.93
N VAL A 120 5.79 5.01 -8.84
CA VAL A 120 5.78 3.56 -8.67
C VAL A 120 6.55 3.09 -7.42
N ILE A 121 7.56 3.85 -6.97
CA ILE A 121 8.28 3.53 -5.74
C ILE A 121 7.35 3.70 -4.53
N ALA A 122 6.59 4.78 -4.49
CA ALA A 122 5.60 5.02 -3.43
C ALA A 122 4.47 3.98 -3.47
N HIS A 123 4.04 3.57 -4.67
CA HIS A 123 3.05 2.52 -4.87
C HIS A 123 3.51 1.19 -4.26
N GLU A 124 4.69 0.71 -4.64
CA GLU A 124 5.22 -0.56 -4.15
C GLU A 124 5.55 -0.51 -2.66
N TYR A 125 6.06 0.62 -2.18
CA TYR A 125 6.28 0.80 -0.74
C TYR A 125 4.99 0.70 0.05
N PHE A 126 3.90 1.26 -0.47
CA PHE A 126 2.59 1.18 0.18
C PHE A 126 2.09 -0.26 0.30
N HIS A 127 2.36 -1.11 -0.70
CA HIS A 127 2.10 -2.54 -0.58
C HIS A 127 2.91 -3.22 0.54
N VAL A 128 4.18 -2.83 0.73
CA VAL A 128 4.96 -3.34 1.88
C VAL A 128 4.32 -2.93 3.20
N TYR A 129 3.84 -1.68 3.28
CA TYR A 129 3.11 -1.20 4.45
C TYR A 129 1.82 -1.99 4.71
N GLN A 130 0.99 -2.20 3.69
CA GLN A 130 -0.22 -3.04 3.78
C GLN A 130 0.10 -4.47 4.26
N ILE A 131 1.17 -5.08 3.71
CA ILE A 131 1.65 -6.42 4.13
C ILE A 131 2.02 -6.41 5.61
N SER A 132 2.74 -5.41 6.07
CA SER A 132 3.20 -5.32 7.46
C SER A 132 2.06 -5.24 8.46
N LEU A 133 0.97 -4.55 8.10
CA LEU A 133 -0.22 -4.41 8.93
C LEU A 133 -1.16 -5.62 8.87
N SER A 134 -1.25 -6.26 7.71
CA SER A 134 -2.19 -7.36 7.45
C SER A 134 -1.62 -8.76 7.66
N GLU A 135 -0.40 -8.88 8.18
CA GLU A 135 0.30 -10.16 8.31
C GLU A 135 0.32 -10.93 6.97
N ASN A 136 0.68 -10.22 5.90
CA ASN A 136 0.82 -10.78 4.55
C ASN A 136 -0.49 -11.22 3.84
N LYS A 137 -1.65 -10.68 4.23
CA LYS A 137 -2.96 -11.04 3.64
C LYS A 137 -3.34 -10.14 2.44
N LEU A 138 -2.46 -10.01 1.44
CA LEU A 138 -2.72 -9.22 0.22
C LEU A 138 -3.11 -10.04 -1.01
N SER A 139 -3.15 -11.37 -0.94
CA SER A 139 -3.49 -12.17 -2.10
C SER A 139 -4.92 -11.94 -2.55
N ASP A 140 -5.23 -12.23 -3.83
CA ASP A 140 -6.59 -12.12 -4.38
C ASP A 140 -7.64 -12.97 -3.65
N ARG A 141 -7.19 -13.94 -2.84
CA ARG A 141 -8.05 -14.75 -1.98
C ARG A 141 -8.32 -14.08 -0.64
N ASP A 142 -7.42 -13.21 -0.23
CA ASP A 142 -7.41 -12.63 1.11
C ASP A 142 -8.00 -11.24 1.16
N SER A 143 -7.83 -10.45 0.09
CA SER A 143 -8.27 -9.05 0.06
C SER A 143 -8.72 -8.64 -1.33
N PRO A 144 -9.72 -7.75 -1.46
CA PRO A 144 -10.20 -7.33 -2.77
C PRO A 144 -9.17 -6.42 -3.46
N LYS A 145 -8.91 -6.70 -4.74
CA LYS A 145 -7.90 -5.95 -5.52
C LYS A 145 -8.18 -4.46 -5.60
N TRP A 146 -9.47 -4.07 -5.66
CA TRP A 146 -9.78 -2.64 -5.71
C TRP A 146 -9.34 -1.90 -4.44
N LEU A 147 -9.35 -2.57 -3.29
CA LEU A 147 -8.88 -1.95 -2.04
C LEU A 147 -7.36 -1.97 -2.00
N THR A 148 -6.73 -3.13 -2.22
CA THR A 148 -5.27 -3.28 -2.25
C THR A 148 -4.60 -2.30 -3.21
N GLU A 149 -4.96 -2.35 -4.50
CA GLU A 149 -4.32 -1.55 -5.55
C GLU A 149 -4.85 -0.11 -5.60
N GLY A 150 -6.13 0.06 -5.23
CA GLY A 150 -6.75 1.38 -5.21
C GLY A 150 -6.15 2.30 -4.15
N GLU A 151 -5.87 1.77 -2.97
CA GLU A 151 -5.19 2.51 -1.91
C GLU A 151 -3.76 2.86 -2.30
N ALA A 152 -2.99 1.89 -2.81
CA ALA A 152 -1.63 2.14 -3.29
C ALA A 152 -1.63 3.20 -4.40
N LYS A 153 -2.63 3.14 -5.33
CA LYS A 153 -2.78 4.15 -6.38
C LYS A 153 -3.15 5.53 -5.84
N VAL A 154 -4.07 5.63 -4.89
CA VAL A 154 -4.42 6.91 -4.26
C VAL A 154 -3.24 7.47 -3.49
N PHE A 155 -2.54 6.64 -2.72
CA PHE A 155 -1.36 7.04 -1.96
C PHE A 155 -0.24 7.56 -2.87
N GLU A 156 0.12 6.84 -3.94
CA GLU A 156 1.15 7.29 -4.90
C GLU A 156 0.81 8.65 -5.51
N GLU A 157 -0.47 8.88 -5.83
CA GLU A 157 -0.93 10.14 -6.41
C GLU A 157 -0.90 11.29 -5.39
N MET A 158 -1.25 11.02 -4.13
CA MET A 158 -1.12 11.99 -3.04
C MET A 158 0.36 12.33 -2.79
N TYR A 159 1.23 11.33 -2.82
CA TYR A 159 2.69 11.49 -2.71
C TYR A 159 3.22 12.40 -3.83
N VAL A 160 2.90 12.07 -5.07
CA VAL A 160 3.35 12.84 -6.26
C VAL A 160 2.82 14.26 -6.23
N LYS A 161 1.57 14.46 -5.81
CA LYS A 161 0.99 15.79 -5.66
C LYS A 161 1.72 16.61 -4.60
N GLN A 162 2.01 16.00 -3.45
CA GLN A 162 2.66 16.70 -2.33
C GLN A 162 4.12 17.04 -2.61
N TYR A 163 4.91 16.13 -3.16
CA TYR A 163 6.35 16.30 -3.33
C TYR A 163 6.78 16.77 -4.72
N TYR A 164 5.95 16.57 -5.75
CA TYR A 164 6.28 16.92 -7.13
C TYR A 164 5.29 17.92 -7.77
N GLY A 165 4.23 18.31 -7.07
CA GLY A 165 3.21 19.25 -7.56
C GLY A 165 2.41 18.72 -8.77
N LYS A 166 2.34 17.41 -9.00
CA LYS A 166 1.61 16.79 -10.10
C LYS A 166 0.30 16.19 -9.61
N ASP A 167 -0.81 16.52 -10.25
CA ASP A 167 -2.15 16.04 -9.88
C ASP A 167 -2.75 15.24 -11.06
N SER A 168 -2.27 14.01 -11.24
CA SER A 168 -2.74 13.09 -12.29
C SER A 168 -4.08 12.47 -11.91
N LEU A 169 -4.32 12.19 -10.65
CA LEU A 169 -5.56 11.59 -10.15
C LEU A 169 -6.79 12.42 -10.57
N LYS A 170 -6.72 13.74 -10.40
CA LYS A 170 -7.76 14.65 -10.85
C LYS A 170 -8.04 14.51 -12.35
N ASN A 171 -6.98 14.48 -13.16
CA ASN A 171 -7.10 14.36 -14.61
C ASN A 171 -7.73 13.02 -15.02
N ASP A 172 -7.35 11.93 -14.37
CA ASP A 172 -7.88 10.61 -14.64
C ASP A 172 -9.35 10.48 -14.24
N LEU A 173 -9.74 11.02 -13.09
CA LEU A 173 -11.14 11.03 -12.65
C LEU A 173 -12.04 11.96 -13.46
N GLN A 174 -11.49 12.95 -14.16
CA GLN A 174 -12.27 13.81 -15.07
C GLN A 174 -12.64 13.10 -16.37
N ARG A 175 -11.95 12.05 -16.77
CA ARG A 175 -12.20 11.35 -18.03
C ARG A 175 -13.59 10.73 -18.04
N LYS A 176 -14.29 10.88 -19.18
CA LYS A 176 -15.64 10.33 -19.36
C LYS A 176 -15.67 8.81 -19.20
N GLU A 177 -14.62 8.14 -19.64
CA GLU A 177 -14.48 6.69 -19.59
C GLU A 177 -14.49 6.14 -18.16
N MET A 178 -13.97 6.92 -17.20
CA MET A 178 -13.97 6.55 -15.78
C MET A 178 -15.40 6.33 -15.24
N TRP A 179 -16.34 7.18 -15.67
CA TRP A 179 -17.73 7.16 -15.24
C TRP A 179 -18.61 6.26 -16.10
N SER A 180 -18.04 5.61 -17.10
CA SER A 180 -18.74 4.80 -18.07
C SER A 180 -18.95 3.38 -17.63
N LYS A 181 -19.53 3.11 -16.44
CA LYS A 181 -20.34 1.90 -16.34
C LYS A 181 -19.83 0.73 -15.51
N LYS A 182 -18.56 0.24 -15.67
CA LYS A 182 -18.22 -1.00 -14.94
C LYS A 182 -18.03 -0.77 -13.45
N VAL A 183 -17.26 0.23 -13.06
CA VAL A 183 -17.01 0.53 -11.64
C VAL A 183 -18.29 0.88 -10.88
N LEU A 184 -19.26 1.53 -11.55
CA LEU A 184 -20.53 1.92 -10.93
C LEU A 184 -21.60 0.82 -10.98
N LYS A 185 -21.56 -0.05 -11.99
CA LYS A 185 -22.59 -1.08 -12.22
C LYS A 185 -22.21 -2.47 -11.76
N GLU A 186 -20.93 -2.78 -11.84
CA GLU A 186 -20.37 -4.10 -11.57
C GLU A 186 -19.09 -3.98 -10.71
N PRO A 187 -19.15 -3.32 -9.53
CA PRO A 187 -17.98 -3.07 -8.70
C PRO A 187 -17.26 -4.36 -8.26
N SER A 188 -17.98 -5.46 -8.08
CA SER A 188 -17.41 -6.77 -7.75
C SER A 188 -16.39 -7.31 -8.77
N LEU A 189 -16.43 -6.83 -10.02
CA LEU A 189 -15.38 -7.17 -11.00
C LEU A 189 -14.01 -6.65 -10.61
N TYR A 190 -13.95 -5.61 -9.80
CA TYR A 190 -12.71 -5.00 -9.31
C TYR A 190 -12.11 -5.74 -8.11
N GLU A 191 -12.82 -6.66 -7.49
CA GLU A 191 -12.26 -7.51 -6.44
C GLU A 191 -11.12 -8.40 -6.96
N LYS A 192 -11.14 -8.76 -8.25
CA LYS A 192 -10.15 -9.63 -8.89
C LYS A 192 -9.55 -9.04 -10.17
N HIS A 193 -9.62 -7.72 -10.37
CA HIS A 193 -9.16 -7.06 -11.61
C HIS A 193 -9.64 -7.74 -12.92
N LYS A 194 -10.89 -8.19 -12.95
CA LYS A 194 -11.46 -8.84 -14.13
C LYS A 194 -11.83 -7.87 -15.27
N THR A 195 -11.61 -6.59 -15.07
CA THR A 195 -11.88 -5.54 -16.05
C THR A 195 -10.67 -5.35 -16.94
N SER A 196 -10.65 -5.95 -18.13
CA SER A 196 -9.60 -5.65 -19.12
C SER A 196 -9.93 -4.37 -19.88
N ASN A 197 -8.95 -3.50 -20.01
CA ASN A 197 -9.05 -2.35 -20.91
C ASN A 197 -8.21 -2.62 -22.16
N LYS A 198 -8.88 -2.82 -23.31
CA LYS A 198 -8.24 -3.10 -24.62
C LYS A 198 -7.31 -1.97 -25.10
N ARG A 199 -7.33 -0.78 -24.45
CA ARG A 199 -6.55 0.39 -24.88
C ARG A 199 -5.28 0.63 -24.03
N GLY A 200 -4.87 -0.31 -23.19
CA GLY A 200 -3.65 -0.18 -22.37
C GLY A 200 -3.74 0.91 -21.28
N MET A 201 -4.91 1.52 -21.10
CA MET A 201 -5.17 2.34 -19.91
C MET A 201 -5.55 1.40 -18.79
N ASP A 202 -4.92 1.60 -17.64
CA ASP A 202 -5.15 0.73 -16.50
C ASP A 202 -6.46 1.08 -15.79
N GLY A 203 -7.58 0.72 -16.45
CA GLY A 203 -8.91 0.95 -15.92
C GLY A 203 -9.13 0.29 -14.56
N ASN A 204 -8.38 -0.78 -14.27
CA ASN A 204 -8.45 -1.44 -12.97
C ASN A 204 -7.89 -0.55 -11.87
N TYR A 205 -6.67 0.00 -12.04
CA TYR A 205 -6.04 0.87 -11.02
C TYR A 205 -6.81 2.18 -10.83
N THR A 206 -7.19 2.85 -11.93
CA THR A 206 -7.95 4.10 -11.84
C THR A 206 -9.35 3.85 -11.27
N GLY A 207 -10.02 2.75 -11.66
CA GLY A 207 -11.31 2.35 -11.12
C GLY A 207 -11.23 2.00 -9.63
N SER A 208 -10.21 1.30 -9.24
CA SER A 208 -9.94 0.95 -7.84
C SER A 208 -9.68 2.19 -6.99
N ALA A 209 -8.85 3.13 -7.48
CA ALA A 209 -8.62 4.41 -6.81
C ALA A 209 -9.91 5.23 -6.66
N PHE A 210 -10.79 5.21 -7.68
CA PHE A 210 -12.10 5.85 -7.59
C PHE A 210 -12.95 5.22 -6.49
N MET A 211 -13.00 3.89 -6.39
CA MET A 211 -13.75 3.20 -5.33
C MET A 211 -13.22 3.58 -3.94
N VAL A 212 -11.90 3.62 -3.75
CA VAL A 212 -11.27 4.06 -2.50
C VAL A 212 -11.66 5.49 -2.13
N LEU A 213 -11.62 6.41 -3.08
CA LEU A 213 -12.00 7.80 -2.84
C LEU A 213 -13.49 7.97 -2.53
N VAL A 214 -14.35 7.15 -3.15
CA VAL A 214 -15.77 7.11 -2.81
C VAL A 214 -15.96 6.58 -1.40
N LEU A 215 -15.25 5.51 -1.01
CA LEU A 215 -15.30 4.97 0.36
C LEU A 215 -14.92 6.05 1.38
N VAL A 216 -13.80 6.74 1.18
CA VAL A 216 -13.39 7.87 2.03
C VAL A 216 -14.50 8.93 2.12
N ASN A 217 -15.13 9.28 0.98
CA ASN A 217 -16.22 10.27 0.97
C ASN A 217 -17.49 9.78 1.69
N GLU A 218 -17.82 8.49 1.61
CA GLU A 218 -18.94 7.91 2.37
C GLU A 218 -18.66 7.94 3.88
N LEU A 219 -17.44 7.61 4.29
CA LEU A 219 -17.03 7.68 5.70
C LEU A 219 -17.13 9.11 6.26
N LYS A 220 -16.73 10.12 5.48
CA LYS A 220 -16.86 11.54 5.86
C LYS A 220 -18.32 11.97 6.12
N LYS A 221 -19.30 11.33 5.52
CA LYS A 221 -20.73 11.62 5.79
C LYS A 221 -21.14 11.24 7.22
N ASN A 222 -20.38 10.38 7.88
CA ASN A 222 -20.59 9.99 9.28
C ASN A 222 -19.92 10.97 10.27
N SER A 223 -19.67 12.21 9.87
CA SER A 223 -19.10 13.29 10.70
C SER A 223 -17.65 13.04 11.17
N ILE A 224 -16.91 12.16 10.51
CA ILE A 224 -15.47 12.01 10.75
C ILE A 224 -14.67 12.93 9.83
N SER A 225 -13.48 13.34 10.26
CA SER A 225 -12.60 14.17 9.45
C SER A 225 -12.09 13.42 8.23
N GLU A 226 -11.64 14.13 7.19
CA GLU A 226 -11.03 13.52 6.02
C GLU A 226 -9.76 12.72 6.38
N GLN A 227 -8.96 13.25 7.30
CA GLN A 227 -7.79 12.57 7.84
C GLN A 227 -8.17 11.23 8.47
N GLN A 228 -9.16 11.21 9.37
CA GLN A 228 -9.66 9.98 9.99
C GLN A 228 -10.22 8.99 8.96
N ALA A 229 -10.96 9.47 7.95
CA ALA A 229 -11.48 8.60 6.90
C ALA A 229 -10.35 7.93 6.09
N PHE A 230 -9.29 8.67 5.75
CA PHE A 230 -8.11 8.08 5.12
C PHE A 230 -7.35 7.14 6.06
N GLN A 231 -7.24 7.45 7.34
CA GLN A 231 -6.61 6.58 8.33
C GLN A 231 -7.35 5.23 8.46
N LEU A 232 -8.70 5.25 8.53
CA LEU A 232 -9.50 4.02 8.53
C LEU A 232 -9.20 3.16 7.30
N VAL A 233 -9.11 3.78 6.11
CA VAL A 233 -8.89 3.05 4.85
C VAL A 233 -7.45 2.58 4.73
N PHE A 234 -6.46 3.44 4.92
CA PHE A 234 -5.05 3.14 4.63
C PHE A 234 -4.33 2.35 5.73
N LYS A 235 -4.86 2.34 6.95
CA LYS A 235 -4.21 1.73 8.11
C LYS A 235 -5.12 0.76 8.85
N ASP A 236 -6.24 1.25 9.37
CA ASP A 236 -7.03 0.49 10.34
C ASP A 236 -7.69 -0.73 9.73
N PHE A 237 -8.11 -0.65 8.47
CA PHE A 237 -8.60 -1.79 7.71
C PHE A 237 -7.56 -2.93 7.66
N TRP A 238 -6.31 -2.63 7.41
CA TRP A 238 -5.26 -3.65 7.30
C TRP A 238 -4.92 -4.28 8.65
N ILE A 239 -4.95 -3.48 9.73
CA ILE A 239 -4.83 -3.99 11.10
C ILE A 239 -6.01 -4.91 11.42
N GLU A 240 -7.23 -4.51 11.09
CA GLU A 240 -8.41 -5.35 11.30
C GLU A 240 -8.40 -6.59 10.40
N ARG A 241 -7.89 -6.45 9.17
CA ARG A 241 -7.73 -7.55 8.22
C ARG A 241 -6.85 -8.68 8.75
N SER A 242 -5.82 -8.37 9.54
CA SER A 242 -4.95 -9.38 10.15
C SER A 242 -5.74 -10.33 11.07
N LYS A 243 -6.77 -9.84 11.73
CA LYS A 243 -7.56 -10.57 12.73
C LYS A 243 -8.63 -11.49 12.12
N HIS A 244 -8.98 -11.30 10.86
CA HIS A 244 -10.09 -12.02 10.23
C HIS A 244 -9.66 -12.91 9.07
N ARG A 245 -10.35 -14.05 8.94
CA ARG A 245 -10.15 -14.95 7.80
C ARG A 245 -10.72 -14.37 6.50
N LYS A 246 -11.83 -13.62 6.59
CA LYS A 246 -12.53 -13.01 5.45
C LYS A 246 -12.38 -11.50 5.49
N TRP A 247 -12.08 -10.90 4.35
CA TRP A 247 -11.93 -9.44 4.23
C TRP A 247 -13.25 -8.69 4.43
N GLU A 248 -14.38 -9.31 4.06
CA GLU A 248 -15.71 -8.70 4.18
C GLU A 248 -16.02 -8.37 5.63
N LYS A 249 -15.60 -9.24 6.57
CA LYS A 249 -15.80 -8.98 7.99
C LYS A 249 -14.92 -7.84 8.50
N ALA A 250 -13.66 -7.79 8.07
CA ALA A 250 -12.79 -6.68 8.40
C ALA A 250 -13.34 -5.35 7.84
N PHE A 251 -13.88 -5.39 6.62
CA PHE A 251 -14.51 -4.25 5.96
C PHE A 251 -15.69 -3.71 6.79
N GLU A 252 -16.61 -4.59 7.17
CA GLU A 252 -17.78 -4.22 7.96
C GLU A 252 -17.38 -3.65 9.33
N GLN A 253 -16.44 -4.27 10.01
CA GLN A 253 -15.98 -3.81 11.33
C GLN A 253 -15.25 -2.48 11.28
N THR A 254 -14.45 -2.25 10.23
CA THR A 254 -13.68 -1.00 10.09
C THR A 254 -14.55 0.16 9.63
N PHE A 255 -15.46 -0.09 8.69
CA PHE A 255 -16.18 0.99 8.01
C PHE A 255 -17.63 1.15 8.46
N GLY A 256 -18.15 0.24 9.31
CA GLY A 256 -19.50 0.30 9.84
C GLY A 256 -20.60 0.06 8.78
N MET A 257 -20.24 -0.52 7.63
CA MET A 257 -21.15 -0.90 6.55
C MET A 257 -20.65 -2.16 5.86
N SER A 258 -21.55 -2.96 5.28
CA SER A 258 -21.15 -4.09 4.45
C SER A 258 -20.55 -3.63 3.11
N HIS A 259 -19.77 -4.48 2.46
CA HIS A 259 -19.24 -4.17 1.11
C HIS A 259 -20.37 -4.08 0.07
N ASP A 260 -21.45 -4.87 0.21
CA ASP A 260 -22.63 -4.79 -0.66
C ASP A 260 -23.32 -3.44 -0.51
N GLU A 261 -23.53 -2.97 0.72
CA GLU A 261 -24.06 -1.63 0.99
C GLU A 261 -23.16 -0.54 0.41
N PHE A 262 -21.84 -0.69 0.52
CA PHE A 262 -20.90 0.22 -0.14
C PHE A 262 -21.07 0.21 -1.65
N TYR A 263 -21.23 -0.96 -2.29
CA TYR A 263 -21.42 -1.06 -3.74
C TYR A 263 -22.73 -0.41 -4.20
N GLU A 264 -23.78 -0.53 -3.43
CA GLU A 264 -25.04 0.19 -3.68
C GLU A 264 -24.84 1.70 -3.64
N ARG A 265 -24.19 2.21 -2.59
CA ARG A 265 -23.87 3.64 -2.45
C ARG A 265 -22.96 4.13 -3.59
N LEU A 266 -21.96 3.35 -3.98
CA LEU A 266 -21.08 3.64 -5.10
C LEU A 266 -21.85 3.83 -6.41
N SER A 267 -22.88 3.00 -6.67
CA SER A 267 -23.69 3.06 -7.89
C SER A 267 -24.45 4.38 -8.07
N MET A 268 -24.69 5.12 -6.98
CA MET A 268 -25.41 6.40 -6.99
C MET A 268 -24.54 7.58 -7.41
N TYR A 269 -23.22 7.43 -7.43
CA TYR A 269 -22.29 8.50 -7.82
C TYR A 269 -22.37 8.83 -9.31
N LYS A 270 -22.21 10.13 -9.63
CA LYS A 270 -22.26 10.67 -11.00
C LYS A 270 -20.99 11.47 -11.28
N ARG A 271 -20.66 11.63 -12.55
CA ARG A 271 -19.46 12.39 -12.97
C ARG A 271 -19.35 13.78 -12.32
N LYS A 272 -20.47 14.46 -12.10
CA LYS A 272 -20.49 15.78 -11.43
C LYS A 272 -19.93 15.73 -10.00
N ASP A 273 -19.93 14.57 -9.37
CA ASP A 273 -19.50 14.40 -7.98
C ASP A 273 -17.98 14.23 -7.83
N PHE A 274 -17.23 14.10 -8.93
CA PHE A 274 -15.78 13.80 -8.87
C PHE A 274 -14.98 14.79 -8.01
N LYS A 275 -15.38 16.07 -7.97
CA LYS A 275 -14.70 17.08 -7.16
C LYS A 275 -14.86 16.84 -5.65
N LYS A 276 -15.97 16.20 -5.24
CA LYS A 276 -16.28 15.93 -3.83
C LYS A 276 -15.44 14.81 -3.25
N ILE A 277 -15.02 13.87 -4.12
CA ILE A 277 -14.23 12.72 -3.71
C ILE A 277 -12.72 12.94 -3.77
N LEU A 278 -12.26 14.05 -4.39
CA LEU A 278 -10.83 14.34 -4.42
C LEU A 278 -10.33 14.71 -3.02
N PRO A 279 -9.13 14.25 -2.63
CA PRO A 279 -8.51 14.69 -1.39
C PRO A 279 -8.35 16.20 -1.34
N SER A 280 -8.56 16.80 -0.17
CA SER A 280 -8.41 18.24 0.02
C SER A 280 -6.96 18.66 -0.31
N LYS A 281 -6.81 19.94 -0.68
CA LYS A 281 -5.48 20.48 -1.01
C LYS A 281 -4.58 20.64 0.21
N THR A 282 -5.17 20.69 1.39
CA THR A 282 -4.47 20.92 2.67
C THR A 282 -4.09 19.62 3.36
N LEU A 283 -4.70 18.49 2.98
CA LEU A 283 -4.37 17.20 3.56
C LEU A 283 -2.95 16.78 3.18
N LYS A 284 -2.14 16.50 4.18
CA LYS A 284 -0.78 15.96 4.03
C LYS A 284 -0.77 14.48 4.32
N ILE A 285 0.10 13.74 3.63
CA ILE A 285 0.22 12.30 3.91
C ILE A 285 0.68 12.03 5.35
N GLN A 286 1.54 12.88 5.92
CA GLN A 286 1.97 12.77 7.31
C GLN A 286 0.79 12.84 8.29
N ASP A 287 -0.20 13.69 8.02
CA ASP A 287 -1.35 13.85 8.90
C ASP A 287 -2.18 12.55 9.01
N ILE A 288 -2.18 11.73 7.95
CA ILE A 288 -2.95 10.49 7.90
C ILE A 288 -2.33 9.41 8.80
N PHE A 289 -1.00 9.40 8.93
CA PHE A 289 -0.27 8.32 9.60
C PHE A 289 0.32 8.72 10.97
N SER A 290 0.08 9.99 11.37
CA SER A 290 0.49 10.51 12.69
C SER A 290 -0.29 9.89 13.87
#